data_1bd28c83345d5c1820a3133f327a5ce8
#
_entry.id   1bd28c83345d5c1820a3133f327a5ce8
#
_cell.length_a   1.000
_cell.length_b   1.000
_cell.length_c   1.000
_cell.angle_alpha   90.00
_cell.angle_beta   90.00
_cell.angle_gamma   90.00
#
_symmetry.space_group_name_H-M   'P 1'
#
loop_
_entity.id
_entity.type
_entity.pdbx_description
1 polymer ?
#
loop_
_entity_poly.entity_id
_entity_poly.type
_entity_poly.pdbx_seq_one_letter_code
_entity_poly.pdbx_strand_id
1 'polypeptide(L)'
;NTYPPYNISKIDDSTYRISIALAGFETNDIDIILEKDILTIKSSGKKKNISENFLYKGIAFRAFEKKFQLADNIKIKEATLKNGLLNIDLLKILPKEVKKEIINIIEK
;
A
#
# COMPACT_ATOMS: atom_id res chain seq x y z
N ASN A 1 -16.48 0.34 7.79
CA ASN A 1 -16.45 1.10 6.54
C ASN A 1 -15.51 0.47 5.56
N THR A 2 -16.05 0.08 4.42
CA THR A 2 -15.32 -0.71 3.42
C THR A 2 -14.82 0.12 2.24
N TYR A 3 -14.96 1.42 2.27
CA TYR A 3 -14.52 2.27 1.19
C TYR A 3 -13.09 2.76 1.41
N PRO A 4 -12.22 2.70 0.42
CA PRO A 4 -12.41 2.03 -0.87
C PRO A 4 -12.17 0.52 -0.74
N PRO A 5 -12.77 -0.29 -1.62
CA PRO A 5 -12.52 -1.73 -1.60
C PRO A 5 -11.08 -2.03 -1.97
N TYR A 6 -10.56 -3.10 -1.40
CA TYR A 6 -9.19 -3.50 -1.68
C TYR A 6 -9.03 -5.02 -1.59
N ASN A 7 -7.99 -5.50 -2.22
CA ASN A 7 -7.57 -6.89 -2.15
C ASN A 7 -6.12 -6.94 -1.67
N ILE A 8 -5.78 -8.00 -0.99
CA ILE A 8 -4.39 -8.31 -0.68
C ILE A 8 -4.11 -9.67 -1.29
N SER A 9 -3.10 -9.75 -2.13
CA SER A 9 -2.75 -10.98 -2.82
C SER A 9 -1.28 -11.31 -2.64
N LYS A 10 -0.98 -12.60 -2.72
CA LYS A 10 0.37 -13.11 -2.73
C LYS A 10 0.75 -13.38 -4.18
N ILE A 11 1.73 -12.66 -4.68
CA ILE A 11 2.17 -12.79 -6.08
C ILE A 11 3.12 -13.98 -6.21
N ASP A 12 4.08 -14.07 -5.30
CA ASP A 12 5.00 -15.20 -5.19
C ASP A 12 5.46 -15.30 -3.73
N ASP A 13 6.44 -16.15 -3.46
CA ASP A 13 6.86 -16.40 -2.07
C ASP A 13 7.42 -15.15 -1.37
N SER A 14 7.84 -14.15 -2.13
CA SER A 14 8.50 -12.95 -1.59
C SER A 14 7.71 -11.68 -1.85
N THR A 15 6.66 -11.73 -2.67
CA THR A 15 5.98 -10.53 -3.12
C THR A 15 4.49 -10.58 -2.84
N TYR A 16 4.00 -9.52 -2.23
CA TYR A 16 2.57 -9.34 -1.96
C TYR A 16 2.11 -8.07 -2.63
N ARG A 17 0.82 -7.98 -2.88
CA ARG A 17 0.24 -6.80 -3.50
C ARG A 17 -1.04 -6.38 -2.79
N ILE A 18 -1.11 -5.09 -2.48
CA ILE A 18 -2.35 -4.47 -2.04
C ILE A 18 -2.91 -3.75 -3.26
N SER A 19 -4.14 -4.10 -3.65
CA SER A 19 -4.82 -3.45 -4.78
C SER A 19 -6.02 -2.71 -4.26
N ILE A 20 -6.07 -1.41 -4.49
CA ILE A 20 -7.15 -0.55 -4.01
C ILE A 20 -7.90 0.01 -5.21
N ALA A 21 -9.22 -0.12 -5.19
CA ALA A 21 -10.05 0.35 -6.29
C ALA A 21 -10.24 1.87 -6.19
N LEU A 22 -9.56 2.60 -7.05
CA LEU A 22 -9.55 4.06 -7.07
C LEU A 22 -9.76 4.60 -8.47
N ALA A 23 -10.70 4.01 -9.19
CA ALA A 23 -11.02 4.47 -10.54
C ALA A 23 -11.42 5.95 -10.51
N GLY A 24 -10.84 6.72 -11.40
CA GLY A 24 -11.13 8.15 -11.49
C GLY A 24 -10.25 9.03 -10.62
N PHE A 25 -9.50 8.44 -9.68
CA PHE A 25 -8.51 9.20 -8.92
C PHE A 25 -7.24 9.38 -9.74
N GLU A 26 -6.57 10.49 -9.51
CA GLU A 26 -5.26 10.74 -10.09
C GLU A 26 -4.19 10.62 -9.01
N THR A 27 -2.94 10.50 -9.40
CA THR A 27 -1.85 10.35 -8.43
C THR A 27 -1.80 11.51 -7.45
N ASN A 28 -2.14 12.71 -7.91
CA ASN A 28 -2.14 13.89 -7.03
C ASN A 28 -3.25 13.87 -5.99
N ASP A 29 -4.23 13.01 -6.16
CA ASP A 29 -5.34 12.89 -5.20
C ASP A 29 -5.02 11.96 -4.05
N ILE A 30 -3.90 11.23 -4.14
CA ILE A 30 -3.61 10.11 -3.23
C ILE A 30 -2.27 10.33 -2.56
N ASP A 31 -2.24 10.15 -1.25
CA ASP A 31 -1.00 10.15 -0.47
C ASP A 31 -0.74 8.76 0.08
N ILE A 32 0.50 8.31 -0.04
CA ILE A 32 0.96 7.04 0.52
C ILE A 32 2.07 7.35 1.50
N ILE A 33 1.88 6.97 2.74
CA ILE A 33 2.81 7.29 3.81
C ILE A 33 3.18 6.01 4.55
N LEU A 34 4.47 5.78 4.71
CA LEU A 34 4.96 4.68 5.54
C LEU A 34 5.66 5.26 6.76
N GLU A 35 5.15 4.93 7.94
CA GLU A 35 5.73 5.37 9.19
C GLU A 35 5.64 4.27 10.21
N LYS A 36 6.77 3.84 10.74
CA LYS A 36 6.83 2.79 11.78
C LYS A 36 6.03 1.54 11.40
N ASP A 37 6.27 1.03 10.21
CA ASP A 37 5.61 -0.16 9.68
C ASP A 37 4.10 -0.01 9.50
N ILE A 38 3.56 1.19 9.60
CA ILE A 38 2.17 1.46 9.28
C ILE A 38 2.12 2.14 7.92
N LEU A 39 1.47 1.47 6.98
CA LEU A 39 1.26 2.00 5.65
C LEU A 39 -0.10 2.68 5.61
N THR A 40 -0.10 3.98 5.34
CA THR A 40 -1.33 4.75 5.26
C THR A 40 -1.56 5.20 3.83
N ILE A 41 -2.73 4.92 3.31
CA ILE A 41 -3.16 5.42 2.01
C ILE A 41 -4.37 6.31 2.26
N LYS A 42 -4.27 7.56 1.85
CA LYS A 42 -5.34 8.51 2.11
C LYS A 42 -5.57 9.47 0.97
N SER A 43 -6.76 10.03 0.94
CA SER A 43 -7.15 11.06 -0.01
C SER A 43 -8.17 11.96 0.64
N SER A 44 -8.10 13.25 0.34
CA SER A 44 -9.14 14.20 0.76
C SER A 44 -10.37 14.10 -0.14
N GLY A 45 -10.37 13.15 -1.07
CA GLY A 45 -11.39 13.02 -2.08
C GLY A 45 -11.05 13.84 -3.30
N LYS A 46 -11.79 13.59 -4.37
CA LYS A 46 -11.58 14.35 -5.59
C LYS A 46 -12.37 15.64 -5.48
N LYS A 47 -11.67 16.76 -5.45
CA LYS A 47 -12.31 18.07 -5.51
C LYS A 47 -12.72 18.32 -6.94
N LYS A 48 -13.88 17.87 -7.28
CA LYS A 48 -14.40 18.12 -8.60
C LYS A 48 -15.24 19.36 -8.63
N ASN A 49 -14.92 20.17 -9.58
CA ASN A 49 -15.81 21.16 -10.10
C ASN A 49 -16.98 20.44 -10.71
N ILE A 50 -18.07 20.34 -10.01
CA ILE A 50 -19.19 19.57 -10.46
C ILE A 50 -20.09 20.44 -11.28
N SER A 51 -19.77 20.51 -12.56
CA SER A 51 -20.69 21.10 -13.51
C SER A 51 -21.57 20.04 -14.19
N GLU A 52 -21.34 18.77 -13.83
CA GLU A 52 -22.10 17.69 -14.44
C GLU A 52 -23.44 17.49 -13.75
N ASN A 53 -24.48 17.38 -14.56
CA ASN A 53 -25.82 17.07 -14.10
C ASN A 53 -26.01 15.55 -14.18
N PHE A 54 -25.89 14.88 -13.06
CA PHE A 54 -26.06 13.43 -13.04
C PHE A 54 -27.54 13.06 -13.04
N LEU A 55 -27.90 12.18 -13.94
CA LEU A 55 -29.22 11.55 -13.88
C LEU A 55 -29.22 10.48 -12.77
N TYR A 56 -28.07 9.87 -12.53
CA TYR A 56 -27.88 8.95 -11.46
C TYR A 56 -26.42 9.01 -11.04
N LYS A 57 -26.15 9.14 -9.75
CA LYS A 57 -24.78 9.23 -9.24
C LYS A 57 -24.51 8.06 -8.31
N GLY A 58 -23.86 7.03 -8.85
CA GLY A 58 -23.50 5.85 -8.07
C GLY A 58 -22.02 5.77 -7.72
N ILE A 59 -21.18 6.62 -8.35
CA ILE A 59 -19.75 6.64 -8.09
C ILE A 59 -19.41 7.87 -7.28
N ALA A 60 -18.79 7.66 -6.13
CA ALA A 60 -18.39 8.74 -5.24
C ALA A 60 -16.88 8.76 -5.09
N PHE A 61 -16.28 9.94 -5.15
CA PHE A 61 -14.85 10.14 -4.92
C PHE A 61 -14.68 10.70 -3.52
N ARG A 62 -14.92 9.84 -2.53
CA ARG A 62 -14.93 10.25 -1.14
C ARG A 62 -13.54 10.32 -0.54
N ALA A 63 -13.39 11.16 0.47
CA ALA A 63 -12.20 11.14 1.30
C ALA A 63 -12.12 9.80 2.02
N PHE A 64 -10.90 9.31 2.20
CA PHE A 64 -10.69 8.06 2.91
C PHE A 64 -9.30 8.03 3.54
N GLU A 65 -9.15 7.12 4.49
CA GLU A 65 -7.85 6.81 5.06
C GLU A 65 -7.84 5.32 5.40
N LYS A 66 -6.92 4.60 4.76
CA LYS A 66 -6.72 3.18 5.00
C LYS A 66 -5.35 2.96 5.60
N LYS A 67 -5.29 2.18 6.66
CA LYS A 67 -4.02 1.85 7.32
C LYS A 67 -3.79 0.36 7.32
N PHE A 68 -2.57 -0.03 7.01
CA PHE A 68 -2.15 -1.42 7.01
C PHE A 68 -0.92 -1.56 7.91
N GLN A 69 -1.00 -2.47 8.86
CA GLN A 69 0.16 -2.81 9.68
C GLN A 69 1.02 -3.81 8.92
N LEU A 70 2.26 -3.44 8.65
CA LEU A 70 3.19 -4.31 7.95
C LEU A 70 4.08 -5.03 8.96
N ALA A 71 4.54 -6.24 8.58
CA ALA A 71 5.53 -6.94 9.39
C ALA A 71 6.89 -6.27 9.23
N ASP A 72 7.78 -6.49 10.19
CA ASP A 72 9.10 -5.84 10.22
C ASP A 72 9.93 -6.13 8.97
N ASN A 73 9.73 -7.28 8.37
CA ASN A 73 10.51 -7.72 7.23
C ASN A 73 9.86 -7.41 5.89
N ILE A 74 8.92 -6.49 5.87
CA ILE A 74 8.22 -6.08 4.65
C ILE A 74 8.70 -4.69 4.23
N LYS A 75 9.03 -4.55 2.95
CA LYS A 75 9.37 -3.27 2.35
C LYS A 75 8.46 -2.99 1.17
N ILE A 76 8.25 -1.72 0.89
CA ILE A 76 7.49 -1.32 -0.28
C ILE A 76 8.41 -1.33 -1.49
N LYS A 77 8.03 -2.08 -2.52
CA LYS A 77 8.79 -2.16 -3.76
C LYS A 77 8.42 -1.03 -4.68
N GLU A 78 7.13 -0.85 -4.94
CA GLU A 78 6.63 0.24 -5.76
C GLU A 78 5.13 0.38 -5.61
N ALA A 79 4.63 1.54 -6.01
CA ALA A 79 3.20 1.80 -6.07
C ALA A 79 2.89 2.33 -7.46
N THR A 80 1.86 1.78 -8.09
CA THR A 80 1.43 2.18 -9.44
C THR A 80 -0.06 2.39 -9.46
N LEU A 81 -0.49 3.40 -10.21
CA LEU A 81 -1.91 3.64 -10.45
C LEU A 81 -2.17 3.37 -11.93
N LYS A 82 -2.90 2.30 -12.20
CA LYS A 82 -3.16 1.86 -13.56
C LYS A 82 -4.52 1.20 -13.65
N ASN A 83 -5.26 1.54 -14.69
CA ASN A 83 -6.59 0.95 -14.93
C ASN A 83 -7.53 1.05 -13.74
N GLY A 84 -7.46 2.16 -13.00
CA GLY A 84 -8.33 2.38 -11.85
C GLY A 84 -7.93 1.65 -10.59
N LEU A 85 -6.79 0.97 -10.60
CA LEU A 85 -6.29 0.27 -9.42
C LEU A 85 -4.98 0.88 -8.94
N LEU A 86 -4.93 1.18 -7.66
CA LEU A 86 -3.67 1.51 -7.01
C LEU A 86 -3.09 0.19 -6.51
N ASN A 87 -1.98 -0.23 -7.12
CA ASN A 87 -1.28 -1.44 -6.73
C ASN A 87 -0.03 -1.08 -5.95
N ILE A 88 0.06 -1.56 -4.73
CA ILE A 88 1.24 -1.36 -3.89
C ILE A 88 1.90 -2.72 -3.72
N ASP A 89 3.08 -2.87 -4.31
CA ASP A 89 3.83 -4.10 -4.24
C ASP A 89 4.75 -4.09 -3.04
N LEU A 90 4.66 -5.14 -2.26
CA LEU A 90 5.40 -5.32 -1.02
C LEU A 90 6.38 -6.48 -1.17
N LEU A 91 7.58 -6.29 -0.69
CA LEU A 91 8.62 -7.29 -0.77
C LEU A 91 8.95 -7.80 0.62
N LYS A 92 8.89 -9.11 0.78
CA LYS A 92 9.31 -9.76 2.02
C LYS A 92 10.83 -9.91 1.99
N ILE A 93 11.48 -9.27 2.93
CA ILE A 93 12.93 -9.36 3.05
C ILE A 93 13.23 -10.55 3.95
N LEU A 94 14.01 -11.49 3.45
CA LEU A 94 14.45 -12.60 4.27
C LEU A 94 15.32 -12.05 5.39
N PRO A 95 15.14 -12.52 6.63
CA PRO A 95 16.02 -12.10 7.69
C PRO A 95 17.45 -12.42 7.25
N LYS A 96 18.34 -11.47 7.48
CA LYS A 96 19.76 -11.72 7.27
C LYS A 96 20.08 -13.00 8.02
N GLU A 97 20.65 -13.97 7.30
CA GLU A 97 21.17 -15.15 7.94
C GLU A 97 21.99 -14.68 9.15
N VAL A 98 21.59 -15.14 10.32
CA VAL A 98 22.40 -14.94 11.51
C VAL A 98 23.70 -15.64 11.20
N LYS A 99 24.71 -14.88 10.83
CA LYS A 99 26.02 -15.44 10.57
C LYS A 99 26.46 -16.15 11.82
N LYS A 100 26.65 -17.44 11.68
CA LYS A 100 27.24 -18.23 12.75
C LYS A 100 28.64 -17.68 13.02
N GLU A 101 28.80 -17.13 14.19
CA GLU A 101 30.08 -16.57 14.59
C GLU A 101 30.81 -17.61 15.42
N ILE A 102 32.02 -17.97 15.00
CA ILE A 102 32.88 -18.90 15.73
C ILE A 102 33.86 -18.07 16.54
N ILE A 103 33.80 -18.24 17.83
CA ILE A 103 34.65 -17.48 18.73
C ILE A 103 35.86 -18.33 19.11
N ASN A 104 37.03 -17.79 18.86
CA ASN A 104 38.28 -18.47 19.21
C ASN A 104 38.56 -18.33 20.70
N ILE A 105 38.98 -19.44 21.32
CA ILE A 105 39.35 -19.47 22.73
C ILE A 105 40.81 -19.14 22.83
N ILE A 106 41.14 -18.16 23.67
CA ILE A 106 42.50 -17.81 23.96
C ILE A 106 42.91 -18.49 25.27
N GLU A 107 43.93 -19.29 25.20
CA GLU A 107 44.46 -19.94 26.40
C GLU A 107 45.51 -19.05 27.04
N LYS A 108 45.33 -18.78 28.33
CA LYS A 108 46.28 -17.96 29.10
C LYS A 108 46.95 -18.75 30.16
#